data_c870a4204d8da187ad7671f19677af51
#
_entry.id   c870a4204d8da187ad7671f19677af51
#
_cell.length_a   1.000
_cell.length_b   1.000
_cell.length_c   1.000
_cell.angle_alpha   90.00
_cell.angle_beta   90.00
_cell.angle_gamma   90.00
#
_symmetry.space_group_name_H-M   'P 1'
#
loop_
_entity.id
_entity.type
_entity.pdbx_description
1 polymer ?
#
loop_
_entity_poly.entity_id
_entity_poly.type
_entity_poly.pdbx_seq_one_letter_code
_entity_poly.pdbx_strand_id
1 'polypeptide(L)'
;MKYGIALFPSKKLQDLVNSYRKRYDTHYALVPPHVTLKTAFEAEDDEIKVIAKELRKVADASEPIKISIKKVSSFAPVNNVIYLKVDPTDELQALHENLHTGSLSSQPEYAFVPHITLGQNLSDDEHSDVLGSIKMLDIHHEEVIDRFHLLYQLENGSWTVYETFLLGKESE
;
A
#
# COMPACT_ATOMS: atom_id res chain seq x y z
N MET A 1 -11.32 11.88 11.78
CA MET A 1 -10.86 10.47 11.63
C MET A 1 -9.94 10.37 10.43
N LYS A 2 -8.84 9.66 10.58
CA LYS A 2 -7.89 9.46 9.47
C LYS A 2 -8.22 8.18 8.72
N TYR A 3 -8.17 8.26 7.41
CA TYR A 3 -8.40 7.14 6.48
C TYR A 3 -7.25 7.00 5.52
N GLY A 4 -7.12 5.84 4.91
CA GLY A 4 -6.14 5.57 3.87
C GLY A 4 -6.66 4.48 2.95
N ILE A 5 -6.03 4.32 1.80
CA ILE A 5 -6.45 3.30 0.83
C ILE A 5 -5.24 2.44 0.47
N ALA A 6 -5.41 1.12 0.51
CA ALA A 6 -4.31 0.17 0.30
C ALA A 6 -4.77 -1.12 -0.34
N LEU A 7 -3.80 -1.81 -0.96
CA LEU A 7 -3.91 -3.20 -1.39
C LEU A 7 -3.20 -4.07 -0.38
N PHE A 8 -3.77 -5.23 -0.05
CA PHE A 8 -3.09 -6.22 0.75
C PHE A 8 -2.67 -7.39 -0.15
N PRO A 9 -1.39 -7.80 -0.09
CA PRO A 9 -0.94 -8.98 -0.82
C PRO A 9 -1.44 -10.26 -0.14
N SER A 10 -1.17 -11.40 -0.79
CA SER A 10 -1.51 -12.72 -0.24
C SER A 10 -0.87 -12.94 1.12
N LYS A 11 -1.46 -13.84 1.91
CA LYS A 11 -0.91 -14.20 3.23
C LYS A 11 0.51 -14.73 3.12
N LYS A 12 0.81 -15.50 2.09
CA LYS A 12 2.16 -16.01 1.85
C LYS A 12 3.19 -14.87 1.76
N LEU A 13 2.87 -13.84 0.98
CA LEU A 13 3.76 -12.69 0.85
C LEU A 13 3.78 -11.88 2.14
N GLN A 14 2.65 -11.71 2.79
CA GLN A 14 2.60 -11.00 4.08
C GLN A 14 3.50 -11.66 5.11
N ASP A 15 3.49 -13.00 5.20
CA ASP A 15 4.33 -13.72 6.17
C ASP A 15 5.82 -13.54 5.86
N LEU A 16 6.20 -13.58 4.58
CA LEU A 16 7.58 -13.32 4.17
C LEU A 16 8.00 -11.90 4.56
N VAL A 17 7.20 -10.91 4.21
CA VAL A 17 7.49 -9.51 4.48
C VAL A 17 7.55 -9.26 5.99
N ASN A 18 6.64 -9.83 6.75
CA ASN A 18 6.62 -9.68 8.20
C ASN A 18 7.83 -10.32 8.89
N SER A 19 8.47 -11.31 8.28
CA SER A 19 9.71 -11.88 8.82
C SER A 19 10.82 -10.85 8.90
N TYR A 20 10.79 -9.83 8.06
CA TYR A 20 11.71 -8.68 8.10
C TYR A 20 11.15 -7.53 8.92
N ARG A 21 9.86 -7.20 8.72
CA ARG A 21 9.22 -6.04 9.36
C ARG A 21 9.26 -6.09 10.88
N LYS A 22 9.12 -7.27 11.48
CA LYS A 22 9.13 -7.40 12.94
C LYS A 22 10.43 -6.91 13.57
N ARG A 23 11.53 -6.84 12.79
CA ARG A 23 12.82 -6.36 13.25
C ARG A 23 13.13 -4.94 12.78
N TYR A 24 12.62 -4.56 11.60
CA TYR A 24 13.08 -3.35 10.90
C TYR A 24 11.98 -2.32 10.67
N ASP A 25 10.73 -2.62 10.97
CA ASP A 25 9.61 -1.71 10.72
C ASP A 25 8.89 -1.35 12.02
N THR A 26 9.00 -0.09 12.42
CA THR A 26 8.32 0.41 13.62
C THR A 26 6.80 0.35 13.52
N HIS A 27 6.25 0.20 12.31
CA HIS A 27 4.81 0.08 12.08
C HIS A 27 4.33 -1.36 11.99
N TYR A 28 5.19 -2.34 12.29
CA TYR A 28 4.87 -3.76 12.18
C TYR A 28 3.55 -4.13 12.87
N ALA A 29 3.34 -3.64 14.09
CA ALA A 29 2.16 -3.97 14.88
C ALA A 29 0.94 -3.11 14.53
N LEU A 30 1.09 -2.09 13.67
CA LEU A 30 0.05 -1.11 13.39
C LEU A 30 -0.73 -1.41 12.11
N VAL A 31 -0.12 -2.06 11.15
CA VAL A 31 -0.74 -2.33 9.85
C VAL A 31 -0.06 -3.55 9.20
N PRO A 32 -0.83 -4.44 8.51
CA PRO A 32 -0.22 -5.54 7.75
C PRO A 32 0.60 -5.01 6.57
N PRO A 33 1.46 -5.84 5.96
CA PRO A 33 2.14 -5.48 4.72
C PRO A 33 1.13 -5.05 3.66
N HIS A 34 1.44 -3.97 2.96
CA HIS A 34 0.48 -3.40 2.01
C HIS A 34 1.17 -2.55 0.95
N VAL A 35 0.44 -2.29 -0.14
CA VAL A 35 0.77 -1.26 -1.12
C VAL A 35 -0.16 -0.09 -0.88
N THR A 36 0.39 1.07 -0.54
CA THR A 36 -0.40 2.28 -0.34
C THR A 36 -0.85 2.85 -1.68
N LEU A 37 -2.15 3.02 -1.84
CA LEU A 37 -2.74 3.66 -3.02
C LEU A 37 -3.03 5.13 -2.76
N LYS A 38 -3.44 5.46 -1.54
CA LYS A 38 -3.64 6.84 -1.12
C LYS A 38 -3.21 6.99 0.33
N THR A 39 -2.33 7.95 0.56
CA THR A 39 -1.82 8.26 1.90
C THR A 39 -2.93 8.82 2.79
N ALA A 40 -2.67 8.86 4.09
CA ALA A 40 -3.66 9.26 5.08
C ALA A 40 -4.31 10.61 4.75
N PHE A 41 -5.62 10.64 4.86
CA PHE A 41 -6.44 11.85 4.71
C PHE A 41 -7.51 11.90 5.81
N GLU A 42 -8.00 13.07 6.11
CA GLU A 42 -9.02 13.25 7.13
C GLU A 42 -10.40 13.41 6.48
N ALA A 43 -11.42 12.84 7.11
CA ALA A 43 -12.80 13.00 6.68
C ALA A 43 -13.73 12.85 7.88
N GLU A 44 -14.84 13.59 7.84
CA GLU A 44 -15.92 13.47 8.79
C GLU A 44 -16.86 12.32 8.41
N ASP A 45 -17.73 11.92 9.33
CA ASP A 45 -18.64 10.78 9.11
C ASP A 45 -19.49 10.92 7.85
N ASP A 46 -19.98 12.11 7.55
CA ASP A 46 -20.80 12.34 6.37
C ASP A 46 -19.95 12.30 5.09
N GLU A 47 -18.73 12.83 5.17
CA GLU A 47 -17.80 12.87 4.05
C GLU A 47 -17.35 11.47 3.62
N ILE A 48 -17.05 10.61 4.61
CA ILE A 48 -16.56 9.27 4.29
C ILE A 48 -17.63 8.42 3.60
N LYS A 49 -18.90 8.66 3.89
CA LYS A 49 -19.99 7.96 3.20
C LYS A 49 -20.04 8.32 1.71
N VAL A 50 -19.83 9.59 1.40
CA VAL A 50 -19.76 10.07 0.01
C VAL A 50 -18.54 9.49 -0.68
N ILE A 51 -17.39 9.53 -0.01
CA ILE A 51 -16.14 8.96 -0.53
C ILE A 51 -16.29 7.47 -0.81
N ALA A 52 -16.91 6.72 0.09
CA ALA A 52 -17.13 5.27 -0.10
C ALA A 52 -17.94 4.99 -1.37
N LYS A 53 -18.94 5.81 -1.66
CA LYS A 53 -19.73 5.67 -2.91
C LYS A 53 -18.88 5.95 -4.14
N GLU A 54 -18.02 6.96 -4.08
CA GLU A 54 -17.09 7.26 -5.18
C GLU A 54 -16.10 6.12 -5.39
N LEU A 55 -15.57 5.55 -4.28
CA LEU A 55 -14.66 4.41 -4.35
C LEU A 55 -15.31 3.18 -4.96
N ARG A 56 -16.59 2.97 -4.68
CA ARG A 56 -17.36 1.86 -5.29
C ARG A 56 -17.40 2.01 -6.80
N LYS A 57 -17.63 3.21 -7.29
CA LYS A 57 -17.63 3.48 -8.74
C LYS A 57 -16.25 3.25 -9.35
N VAL A 58 -15.21 3.68 -8.68
CA VAL A 58 -13.83 3.45 -9.15
C VAL A 58 -13.54 1.95 -9.20
N ALA A 59 -13.91 1.20 -8.18
CA ALA A 59 -13.70 -0.24 -8.14
C ALA A 59 -14.45 -0.95 -9.28
N ASP A 60 -15.72 -0.58 -9.51
CA ASP A 60 -16.53 -1.19 -10.56
C ASP A 60 -15.94 -0.95 -11.97
N ALA A 61 -15.28 0.18 -12.17
CA ALA A 61 -14.67 0.56 -13.44
C ALA A 61 -13.23 0.05 -13.59
N SER A 62 -12.68 -0.58 -12.56
CA SER A 62 -11.29 -1.04 -12.55
C SER A 62 -11.21 -2.54 -12.83
N GLU A 63 -10.01 -3.00 -13.18
CA GLU A 63 -9.74 -4.43 -13.40
C GLU A 63 -8.88 -4.96 -12.27
N PRO A 64 -8.92 -6.29 -11.99
CA PRO A 64 -7.97 -6.91 -11.07
C PRO A 64 -6.54 -6.57 -11.44
N ILE A 65 -5.67 -6.45 -10.45
CA ILE A 65 -4.33 -5.91 -10.62
C ILE A 65 -3.29 -7.01 -10.48
N LYS A 66 -2.47 -7.17 -11.51
CA LYS A 66 -1.32 -8.06 -11.44
C LYS A 66 -0.20 -7.34 -10.69
N ILE A 67 0.28 -7.97 -9.63
CA ILE A 67 1.42 -7.50 -8.85
C ILE A 67 2.62 -8.39 -9.18
N SER A 68 3.73 -7.76 -9.54
CA SER A 68 4.99 -8.46 -9.83
C SER A 68 6.10 -7.82 -9.00
N ILE A 69 6.82 -8.64 -8.24
CA ILE A 69 7.89 -8.19 -7.34
C ILE A 69 9.14 -8.98 -7.66
N LYS A 70 10.23 -8.28 -8.00
CA LYS A 70 11.48 -8.92 -8.43
C LYS A 70 12.72 -8.42 -7.70
N LYS A 71 12.60 -7.34 -6.89
CA LYS A 71 13.78 -6.81 -6.21
C LYS A 71 13.43 -5.99 -4.97
N VAL A 72 14.44 -5.87 -4.11
CA VAL A 72 14.47 -4.96 -2.98
C VAL A 72 15.08 -3.64 -3.42
N SER A 73 14.57 -2.53 -2.91
CA SER A 73 15.06 -1.20 -3.22
C SER A 73 14.99 -0.30 -1.98
N SER A 74 15.41 0.94 -2.14
CA SER A 74 15.42 1.93 -1.04
C SER A 74 15.09 3.31 -1.58
N PHE A 75 14.51 4.15 -0.71
CA PHE A 75 14.28 5.57 -1.01
C PHE A 75 15.48 6.45 -0.62
N ALA A 76 16.59 5.87 -0.16
CA ALA A 76 17.78 6.66 0.16
C ALA A 76 18.27 7.41 -1.09
N PRO A 77 18.78 8.63 -0.98
CA PRO A 77 19.02 9.38 0.26
C PRO A 77 17.83 10.19 0.77
N VAL A 78 16.67 10.14 0.10
CA VAL A 78 15.49 10.92 0.51
C VAL A 78 15.03 10.50 1.91
N ASN A 79 14.93 9.20 2.14
CA ASN A 79 14.68 8.66 3.47
C ASN A 79 15.20 7.22 3.57
N ASN A 80 15.26 6.71 4.80
CA ASN A 80 15.84 5.40 5.10
C ASN A 80 14.75 4.32 5.13
N VAL A 81 13.99 4.20 4.05
CA VAL A 81 12.96 3.17 3.87
C VAL A 81 13.47 2.12 2.91
N ILE A 82 13.38 0.86 3.31
CA ILE A 82 13.72 -0.30 2.48
C ILE A 82 12.42 -1.00 2.12
N TYR A 83 12.25 -1.35 0.86
CA TYR A 83 10.98 -1.89 0.37
C TYR A 83 11.15 -2.91 -0.75
N LEU A 84 10.12 -3.71 -0.94
CA LEU A 84 9.96 -4.52 -2.15
C LEU A 84 9.38 -3.63 -3.23
N LYS A 85 10.07 -3.54 -4.36
CA LYS A 85 9.56 -2.77 -5.49
C LYS A 85 8.48 -3.57 -6.20
N VAL A 86 7.30 -2.95 -6.35
CA VAL A 86 6.20 -3.49 -7.13
C VAL A 86 6.30 -2.91 -8.54
N ASP A 87 6.33 -3.76 -9.56
CA ASP A 87 6.38 -3.28 -10.93
C ASP A 87 5.10 -2.52 -11.26
N PRO A 88 5.20 -1.26 -11.77
CA PRO A 88 4.01 -0.50 -12.11
C PRO A 88 3.36 -1.09 -13.37
N THR A 89 2.10 -1.56 -13.23
CA THR A 89 1.29 -2.00 -14.36
C THR A 89 0.32 -0.90 -14.74
N ASP A 90 -0.22 -0.98 -15.97
CA ASP A 90 -1.20 0.00 -16.42
C ASP A 90 -2.44 0.00 -15.53
N GLU A 91 -2.91 -1.19 -15.10
CA GLU A 91 -4.07 -1.32 -14.22
C GLU A 91 -3.81 -0.67 -12.86
N LEU A 92 -2.62 -0.86 -12.30
CA LEU A 92 -2.26 -0.29 -11.00
C LEU A 92 -2.17 1.24 -11.08
N GLN A 93 -1.55 1.76 -12.13
CA GLN A 93 -1.44 3.20 -12.34
C GLN A 93 -2.81 3.83 -12.57
N ALA A 94 -3.66 3.18 -13.37
CA ALA A 94 -5.02 3.68 -13.62
C ALA A 94 -5.84 3.72 -12.32
N LEU A 95 -5.74 2.69 -11.50
CA LEU A 95 -6.42 2.68 -10.21
C LEU A 95 -5.93 3.82 -9.32
N HIS A 96 -4.62 4.01 -9.23
CA HIS A 96 -4.04 5.09 -8.44
C HIS A 96 -4.54 6.46 -8.90
N GLU A 97 -4.54 6.71 -10.21
CA GLU A 97 -5.02 7.97 -10.77
C GLU A 97 -6.51 8.18 -10.46
N ASN A 98 -7.33 7.14 -10.65
CA ASN A 98 -8.77 7.23 -10.43
C ASN A 98 -9.12 7.43 -8.96
N LEU A 99 -8.27 7.01 -8.04
CA LEU A 99 -8.45 7.24 -6.61
C LEU A 99 -8.10 8.66 -6.18
N HIS A 100 -7.51 9.47 -7.08
CA HIS A 100 -7.16 10.86 -6.82
C HIS A 100 -8.05 11.83 -7.61
N THR A 101 -9.34 11.49 -7.71
CA THR A 101 -10.34 12.31 -8.40
C THR A 101 -11.52 12.60 -7.47
N GLY A 102 -12.41 13.50 -7.89
CA GLY A 102 -13.61 13.84 -7.10
C GLY A 102 -13.24 14.38 -5.73
N SER A 103 -13.85 13.83 -4.69
CA SER A 103 -13.60 14.23 -3.30
C SER A 103 -12.17 13.97 -2.85
N LEU A 104 -11.42 13.13 -3.57
CA LEU A 104 -10.03 12.76 -3.27
C LEU A 104 -9.05 13.36 -4.28
N SER A 105 -9.37 14.51 -4.86
CA SER A 105 -8.61 15.11 -5.96
C SER A 105 -7.30 15.78 -5.56
N SER A 106 -6.90 15.71 -4.28
CA SER A 106 -5.61 16.26 -3.85
C SER A 106 -4.46 15.62 -4.61
N GLN A 107 -3.54 16.45 -5.12
CA GLN A 107 -2.37 15.95 -5.85
C GLN A 107 -1.40 15.25 -4.90
N PRO A 108 -0.89 14.08 -5.28
CA PRO A 108 0.17 13.44 -4.50
C PRO A 108 1.41 14.34 -4.47
N GLU A 109 2.07 14.40 -3.32
CA GLU A 109 3.30 15.20 -3.17
C GLU A 109 4.44 14.64 -4.01
N TYR A 110 4.47 13.31 -4.19
CA TYR A 110 5.51 12.61 -4.92
C TYR A 110 4.91 11.73 -6.02
N ALA A 111 5.74 11.40 -7.01
CA ALA A 111 5.35 10.42 -8.03
C ALA A 111 4.98 9.09 -7.36
N PHE A 112 4.02 8.38 -7.96
CA PHE A 112 3.60 7.08 -7.43
C PHE A 112 4.67 6.02 -7.68
N VAL A 113 5.25 5.52 -6.60
CA VAL A 113 6.19 4.40 -6.62
C VAL A 113 5.58 3.27 -5.81
N PRO A 114 4.90 2.31 -6.45
CA PRO A 114 4.25 1.23 -5.71
C PRO A 114 5.29 0.36 -5.01
N HIS A 115 5.06 0.10 -3.73
CA HIS A 115 6.04 -0.62 -2.92
C HIS A 115 5.40 -1.25 -1.69
N ILE A 116 6.10 -2.25 -1.15
CA ILE A 116 5.75 -2.86 0.14
C ILE A 116 6.93 -2.67 1.08
N THR A 117 6.73 -1.92 2.13
CA THR A 117 7.81 -1.57 3.07
C THR A 117 8.29 -2.79 3.85
N LEU A 118 9.61 -2.96 3.92
CA LEU A 118 10.28 -3.97 4.74
C LEU A 118 10.86 -3.37 6.01
N GLY A 119 11.30 -2.12 5.95
CA GLY A 119 11.88 -1.42 7.09
C GLY A 119 11.77 0.08 6.94
N GLN A 120 11.60 0.77 8.06
CA GLN A 120 11.52 2.23 8.09
C GLN A 120 11.93 2.76 9.46
N ASN A 121 12.15 4.07 9.54
CA ASN A 121 12.64 4.74 10.73
C ASN A 121 14.00 4.20 11.17
N LEU A 122 14.84 3.88 10.20
CA LEU A 122 16.17 3.36 10.43
C LEU A 122 17.19 4.51 10.48
N SER A 123 18.20 4.39 11.33
CA SER A 123 19.35 5.28 11.26
C SER A 123 20.13 5.01 9.98
N ASP A 124 21.05 5.90 9.61
CA ASP A 124 21.87 5.71 8.42
C ASP A 124 22.69 4.41 8.49
N ASP A 125 23.26 4.11 9.66
CA ASP A 125 24.05 2.89 9.85
C ASP A 125 23.17 1.66 9.78
N GLU A 126 22.02 1.66 10.45
CA GLU A 126 21.05 0.56 10.38
C GLU A 126 20.58 0.33 8.95
N HIS A 127 20.25 1.40 8.25
CA HIS A 127 19.80 1.32 6.86
C HIS A 127 20.86 0.65 5.98
N SER A 128 22.11 1.08 6.09
CA SER A 128 23.20 0.52 5.29
C SER A 128 23.41 -0.97 5.58
N ASP A 129 23.40 -1.34 6.86
CA ASP A 129 23.60 -2.75 7.27
C ASP A 129 22.45 -3.63 6.79
N VAL A 130 21.22 -3.20 7.00
CA VAL A 130 20.03 -3.98 6.63
C VAL A 130 19.94 -4.11 5.11
N LEU A 131 20.09 -3.00 4.38
CA LEU A 131 20.05 -3.02 2.92
C LEU A 131 21.13 -3.91 2.37
N GLY A 132 22.35 -3.82 2.91
CA GLY A 132 23.47 -4.67 2.47
C GLY A 132 23.19 -6.16 2.62
N SER A 133 22.44 -6.53 3.65
CA SER A 133 22.11 -7.96 3.90
C SER A 133 20.92 -8.45 3.09
N ILE A 134 19.94 -7.61 2.76
CA ILE A 134 18.71 -8.09 2.10
C ILE A 134 18.57 -7.69 0.64
N LYS A 135 19.37 -6.76 0.12
CA LYS A 135 19.29 -6.37 -1.31
C LYS A 135 19.61 -7.51 -2.27
N MET A 136 20.27 -8.53 -1.77
CA MET A 136 20.60 -9.73 -2.55
C MET A 136 19.50 -10.78 -2.49
N LEU A 137 18.40 -10.49 -1.79
CA LEU A 137 17.27 -11.40 -1.72
C LEU A 137 16.74 -11.69 -3.11
N ASP A 138 16.77 -12.97 -3.49
CA ASP A 138 16.25 -13.42 -4.78
C ASP A 138 14.75 -13.65 -4.63
N ILE A 139 13.98 -12.59 -4.92
CA ILE A 139 12.53 -12.66 -4.81
C ILE A 139 11.89 -12.58 -6.19
N HIS A 140 11.01 -13.55 -6.45
CA HIS A 140 10.16 -13.56 -7.63
C HIS A 140 8.74 -13.89 -7.17
N HIS A 141 7.90 -12.89 -7.12
CA HIS A 141 6.53 -13.05 -6.65
C HIS A 141 5.57 -12.40 -7.65
N GLU A 142 4.56 -13.16 -8.05
CA GLU A 142 3.48 -12.64 -8.89
C GLU A 142 2.16 -13.10 -8.30
N GLU A 143 1.19 -12.19 -8.26
CA GLU A 143 -0.17 -12.51 -7.87
C GLU A 143 -1.14 -11.53 -8.50
N VAL A 144 -2.41 -11.90 -8.54
CA VAL A 144 -3.48 -10.98 -8.95
C VAL A 144 -4.26 -10.57 -7.71
N ILE A 145 -4.40 -9.26 -7.52
CA ILE A 145 -5.16 -8.69 -6.41
C ILE A 145 -6.49 -8.19 -6.98
N ASP A 146 -7.60 -8.67 -6.43
CA ASP A 146 -8.94 -8.40 -6.94
C ASP A 146 -9.74 -7.39 -6.10
N ARG A 147 -9.09 -6.72 -5.15
CA ARG A 147 -9.77 -5.78 -4.25
C ARG A 147 -8.82 -4.77 -3.65
N PHE A 148 -9.37 -3.61 -3.24
CA PHE A 148 -8.65 -2.69 -2.40
C PHE A 148 -9.47 -2.38 -1.14
N HIS A 149 -8.83 -1.76 -0.15
CA HIS A 149 -9.44 -1.52 1.15
C HIS A 149 -9.35 -0.06 1.53
N LEU A 150 -10.44 0.48 2.03
CA LEU A 150 -10.46 1.75 2.73
C LEU A 150 -10.21 1.44 4.20
N LEU A 151 -9.16 2.02 4.75
CA LEU A 151 -8.74 1.79 6.13
C LEU A 151 -9.00 3.04 6.97
N TYR A 152 -9.19 2.85 8.28
CA TYR A 152 -9.21 3.97 9.22
C TYR A 152 -8.26 3.70 10.39
N GLN A 153 -7.75 4.77 10.99
CA GLN A 153 -6.77 4.66 12.06
C GLN A 153 -7.45 4.75 13.43
N LEU A 154 -7.13 3.79 14.29
CA LEU A 154 -7.59 3.77 15.67
C LEU A 154 -6.74 4.69 16.54
N GLU A 155 -7.21 5.00 17.76
CA GLU A 155 -6.49 5.89 18.69
C GLU A 155 -5.08 5.40 19.01
N ASN A 156 -4.88 4.07 19.05
CA ASN A 156 -3.57 3.50 19.34
C ASN A 156 -2.62 3.54 18.14
N GLY A 157 -3.04 4.13 17.02
CA GLY A 157 -2.23 4.23 15.79
C GLY A 157 -2.38 3.07 14.83
N SER A 158 -3.06 1.99 15.22
CA SER A 158 -3.26 0.86 14.31
C SER A 158 -4.36 1.15 13.29
N TRP A 159 -4.23 0.50 12.13
CA TRP A 159 -5.18 0.67 11.03
C TRP A 159 -6.06 -0.57 10.90
N THR A 160 -7.34 -0.35 10.62
CA THR A 160 -8.28 -1.44 10.39
C THR A 160 -9.15 -1.15 9.17
N VAL A 161 -9.76 -2.19 8.62
CA VAL A 161 -10.58 -2.05 7.41
C VAL A 161 -11.91 -1.38 7.75
N TYR A 162 -12.21 -0.30 7.04
CA TYR A 162 -13.51 0.35 7.08
C TYR A 162 -14.45 -0.31 6.07
N GLU A 163 -13.98 -0.47 4.82
CA GLU A 163 -14.75 -1.12 3.76
C GLU A 163 -13.83 -1.74 2.71
N THR A 164 -14.24 -2.85 2.13
CA THR A 164 -13.52 -3.58 1.07
C THR A 164 -14.26 -3.42 -0.24
N PHE A 165 -13.52 -3.17 -1.32
CA PHE A 165 -14.07 -2.93 -2.66
C PHE A 165 -13.49 -3.95 -3.63
N LEU A 166 -14.35 -4.78 -4.22
CA LEU A 166 -13.96 -5.71 -5.27
C LEU A 166 -13.73 -4.96 -6.58
N LEU A 167 -12.67 -5.30 -7.28
CA LEU A 167 -12.33 -4.70 -8.57
C LEU A 167 -13.11 -5.38 -9.69
N GLY A 168 -13.66 -4.55 -10.57
CA GLY A 168 -14.53 -5.01 -11.64
C GLY A 168 -15.98 -5.09 -11.18
N LYS A 169 -16.87 -5.26 -12.14
CA LYS A 169 -18.30 -5.43 -11.83
C LYS A 169 -18.51 -6.81 -11.24
N GLU A 170 -19.27 -6.87 -10.15
CA GLU A 170 -19.65 -8.15 -9.58
C GLU A 170 -20.38 -8.96 -10.66
N SER A 171 -19.91 -10.19 -10.89
CA SER A 171 -20.63 -11.10 -11.75
C SER A 171 -21.83 -11.62 -10.98
N GLU A 172 -22.95 -11.52 -11.60
CA GLU A 172 -24.20 -12.00 -11.02
C GLU A 172 -24.32 -13.52 -11.09
#